data_92ca5d591c0749d71b423d21c9b3ecb7
#
_entry.id   92ca5d591c0749d71b423d21c9b3ecb7
#
_cell.length_a   1.000
_cell.length_b   1.000
_cell.length_c   1.000
_cell.angle_alpha   90.00
_cell.angle_beta   90.00
_cell.angle_gamma   90.00
#
_symmetry.space_group_name_H-M   'P 1'
#
loop_
_entity.id
_entity.type
_entity.pdbx_description
1 polymer ?
#
loop_
_entity_poly.entity_id
_entity_poly.type
_entity_poly.pdbx_seq_one_letter_code
_entity_poly.pdbx_strand_id
1 'polypeptide(L)'
;MKIVKILVKVLMVLAVTTSVSHSQIYFEDNFDNPKESEKKWHALYGDWQFKNKEYHQLMLEPNCMSVVSDEYWDEKWDNYTYEVKGNAIKGAEGFLIMFRCRGLMQARGKALKKPPARMNNQKSSLEYWWNLGGWGNTRSKVESWGGIGGADSGDTIKYGDPYDIKIVNTPKSYTVILNDKEVASVEDTSQDGVGRVGLATWSTAAKYDEVIVYGPDGPKLVSSREKVSTTWADIKSKLEQ
;
A
#
# COMPACT_ATOMS: atom_id res chain seq x y z
N MET A 1 42.12 66.17 11.35
CA MET A 1 41.85 65.02 10.42
C MET A 1 40.92 64.06 11.12
N LYS A 2 39.62 64.11 10.78
CA LYS A 2 38.57 63.28 11.40
C LYS A 2 38.35 62.05 10.53
N ILE A 3 38.67 60.90 11.08
CA ILE A 3 38.41 59.57 10.41
C ILE A 3 36.94 59.20 10.69
N VAL A 4 36.12 59.22 9.66
CA VAL A 4 34.73 58.72 9.72
C VAL A 4 34.74 57.20 9.57
N LYS A 5 34.38 56.48 10.63
CA LYS A 5 34.18 55.05 10.60
C LYS A 5 32.77 54.77 10.03
N ILE A 6 32.69 54.28 8.81
CA ILE A 6 31.47 53.79 8.22
C ILE A 6 31.24 52.35 8.73
N LEU A 7 30.21 52.19 9.58
CA LEU A 7 29.73 50.86 10.01
C LEU A 7 28.79 50.28 8.95
N VAL A 8 29.27 49.35 8.16
CA VAL A 8 28.43 48.55 7.25
C VAL A 8 27.74 47.49 8.09
N LYS A 9 26.44 47.65 8.35
CA LYS A 9 25.60 46.61 8.90
C LYS A 9 25.22 45.65 7.75
N VAL A 10 25.85 44.49 7.70
CA VAL A 10 25.42 43.40 6.82
C VAL A 10 24.18 42.76 7.47
N LEU A 11 23.02 43.04 6.91
CA LEU A 11 21.77 42.37 7.29
C LEU A 11 21.73 41.00 6.59
N MET A 12 22.09 39.96 7.33
CA MET A 12 21.98 38.59 6.87
C MET A 12 20.51 38.18 6.96
N VAL A 13 19.78 38.27 5.84
CA VAL A 13 18.42 37.72 5.75
C VAL A 13 18.56 36.20 5.63
N LEU A 14 18.32 35.48 6.71
CA LEU A 14 18.15 34.05 6.69
C LEU A 14 16.84 33.75 5.97
N ALA A 15 16.90 33.41 4.70
CA ALA A 15 15.76 32.84 3.98
C ALA A 15 15.53 31.42 4.52
N VAL A 16 14.62 31.28 5.48
CA VAL A 16 14.11 29.97 5.88
C VAL A 16 13.23 29.51 4.73
N THR A 17 13.79 28.71 3.83
CA THR A 17 13.01 27.96 2.85
C THR A 17 12.27 26.87 3.60
N THR A 18 11.04 27.12 4.01
CA THR A 18 10.14 26.06 4.42
C THR A 18 9.85 25.21 3.17
N SER A 19 10.53 24.09 3.05
CA SER A 19 10.14 23.06 2.10
C SER A 19 8.75 22.60 2.50
N VAL A 20 7.74 23.02 1.74
CA VAL A 20 6.39 22.44 1.88
C VAL A 20 6.52 21.03 1.37
N SER A 21 6.69 20.09 2.29
CA SER A 21 6.62 18.68 1.97
C SER A 21 5.22 18.40 1.42
N HIS A 22 5.15 18.05 0.15
CA HIS A 22 3.90 17.64 -0.48
C HIS A 22 3.76 16.16 -0.20
N SER A 23 2.78 15.79 0.61
CA SER A 23 2.33 14.41 0.75
C SER A 23 2.07 13.83 -0.64
N GLN A 24 2.81 12.80 -1.01
CA GLN A 24 2.69 12.17 -2.32
C GLN A 24 1.91 10.88 -2.18
N ILE A 25 0.69 10.86 -2.73
CA ILE A 25 -0.03 9.60 -2.96
C ILE A 25 0.60 8.94 -4.19
N TYR A 26 1.08 7.73 -4.04
CA TYR A 26 1.69 6.94 -5.09
C TYR A 26 0.63 6.14 -5.85
N PHE A 27 -0.36 5.62 -5.12
CA PHE A 27 -1.43 4.81 -5.67
C PHE A 27 -2.66 4.88 -4.76
N GLU A 28 -3.85 4.89 -5.36
CA GLU A 28 -5.11 4.75 -4.62
C GLU A 28 -6.17 4.05 -5.46
N ASP A 29 -7.00 3.24 -4.83
CA ASP A 29 -8.18 2.66 -5.44
C ASP A 29 -9.22 2.31 -4.36
N ASN A 30 -10.38 2.92 -4.47
CA ASN A 30 -11.54 2.64 -3.62
C ASN A 30 -12.61 1.79 -4.34
N PHE A 31 -12.26 1.26 -5.50
CA PHE A 31 -13.08 0.37 -6.33
C PHE A 31 -14.46 0.89 -6.71
N ASP A 32 -14.74 2.17 -6.51
CA ASP A 32 -16.00 2.82 -6.91
C ASP A 32 -16.24 2.79 -8.42
N ASN A 33 -15.15 2.77 -9.21
CA ASN A 33 -15.18 2.73 -10.66
C ASN A 33 -14.47 1.48 -11.20
N PRO A 34 -15.20 0.37 -11.44
CA PRO A 34 -14.60 -0.89 -11.90
C PRO A 34 -13.77 -0.77 -13.18
N LYS A 35 -14.16 0.09 -14.13
CA LYS A 35 -13.43 0.30 -15.40
C LYS A 35 -12.06 0.96 -15.19
N GLU A 36 -11.94 1.83 -14.21
CA GLU A 36 -10.65 2.43 -13.85
C GLU A 36 -9.82 1.46 -13.01
N SER A 37 -10.47 0.75 -12.07
CA SER A 37 -9.81 -0.28 -11.26
C SER A 37 -9.21 -1.41 -12.12
N GLU A 38 -9.90 -1.84 -13.18
CA GLU A 38 -9.40 -2.86 -14.13
C GLU A 38 -8.05 -2.48 -14.76
N LYS A 39 -7.77 -1.20 -14.93
CA LYS A 39 -6.48 -0.72 -15.45
C LYS A 39 -5.38 -0.75 -14.40
N LYS A 40 -5.75 -0.55 -13.14
CA LYS A 40 -4.84 -0.42 -12.01
C LYS A 40 -4.33 -1.77 -11.49
N TRP A 41 -5.12 -2.83 -11.67
CA TRP A 41 -4.82 -4.15 -11.10
C TRP A 41 -4.53 -5.19 -12.18
N HIS A 42 -3.56 -6.01 -11.91
CA HIS A 42 -3.19 -7.15 -12.74
C HIS A 42 -3.43 -8.46 -11.98
N ALA A 43 -4.57 -9.08 -12.23
CA ALA A 43 -4.90 -10.39 -11.68
C ALA A 43 -4.00 -11.48 -12.31
N LEU A 44 -3.10 -12.05 -11.53
CA LEU A 44 -2.15 -13.07 -11.96
C LEU A 44 -2.76 -14.47 -11.95
N TYR A 45 -3.46 -14.79 -10.87
CA TYR A 45 -4.13 -16.06 -10.67
C TYR A 45 -5.31 -15.90 -9.73
N GLY A 46 -6.38 -16.65 -9.93
CA GLY A 46 -7.61 -16.60 -9.12
C GLY A 46 -8.80 -16.04 -9.88
N ASP A 47 -9.93 -16.00 -9.21
CA ASP A 47 -11.20 -15.42 -9.70
C ASP A 47 -11.39 -14.05 -9.06
N TRP A 48 -10.85 -13.03 -9.72
CA TRP A 48 -10.87 -11.65 -9.27
C TRP A 48 -11.96 -10.85 -9.96
N GLN A 49 -12.82 -10.18 -9.17
CA GLN A 49 -13.98 -9.44 -9.65
C GLN A 49 -14.15 -8.12 -8.90
N PHE A 50 -14.41 -7.04 -9.64
CA PHE A 50 -14.88 -5.78 -9.06
C PHE A 50 -16.40 -5.87 -8.86
N LYS A 51 -16.83 -5.86 -7.60
CA LYS A 51 -18.23 -6.06 -7.24
C LYS A 51 -18.57 -5.27 -5.98
N ASN A 52 -19.71 -4.59 -5.99
CA ASN A 52 -20.23 -3.82 -4.85
C ASN A 52 -19.21 -2.77 -4.33
N LYS A 53 -18.44 -2.15 -5.23
CA LYS A 53 -17.38 -1.19 -4.89
C LYS A 53 -16.23 -1.80 -4.08
N GLU A 54 -16.00 -3.08 -4.21
CA GLU A 54 -14.91 -3.84 -3.58
C GLU A 54 -14.23 -4.72 -4.61
N TYR A 55 -13.00 -5.13 -4.35
CA TYR A 55 -12.25 -6.09 -5.16
C TYR A 55 -12.27 -7.47 -4.52
N HIS A 56 -12.99 -8.39 -5.12
CA HIS A 56 -13.23 -9.74 -4.60
C HIS A 56 -12.30 -10.75 -5.25
N GLN A 57 -11.75 -11.66 -4.46
CA GLN A 57 -11.17 -12.92 -4.89
C GLN A 57 -12.06 -14.07 -4.41
N LEU A 58 -12.57 -14.91 -5.30
CA LEU A 58 -13.62 -15.87 -4.99
C LEU A 58 -13.18 -17.35 -5.08
N MET A 59 -12.03 -17.65 -5.69
CA MET A 59 -11.49 -19.00 -5.81
C MET A 59 -10.92 -19.48 -4.48
N LEU A 60 -11.18 -20.74 -4.12
CA LEU A 60 -10.69 -21.37 -2.88
C LEU A 60 -9.41 -22.19 -3.13
N GLU A 61 -8.49 -21.66 -3.91
CA GLU A 61 -7.19 -22.26 -4.15
C GLU A 61 -6.05 -21.46 -3.52
N PRO A 62 -4.90 -22.11 -3.27
CA PRO A 62 -3.70 -21.41 -2.83
C PRO A 62 -3.16 -20.47 -3.90
N ASN A 63 -2.48 -19.41 -3.46
CA ASN A 63 -1.74 -18.47 -4.31
C ASN A 63 -2.60 -17.73 -5.34
N CYS A 64 -3.84 -17.36 -4.99
CA CYS A 64 -4.58 -16.40 -5.79
C CYS A 64 -4.00 -15.01 -5.56
N MET A 65 -3.58 -14.34 -6.64
CA MET A 65 -2.79 -13.10 -6.57
C MET A 65 -3.27 -12.07 -7.56
N SER A 66 -3.28 -10.81 -7.13
CA SER A 66 -3.41 -9.63 -7.97
C SER A 66 -2.43 -8.55 -7.48
N VAL A 67 -1.76 -7.90 -8.40
CA VAL A 67 -0.76 -6.86 -8.10
C VAL A 67 -1.09 -5.57 -8.83
N VAL A 68 -0.58 -4.45 -8.35
CA VAL A 68 -0.65 -3.18 -9.07
C VAL A 68 0.03 -3.32 -10.43
N SER A 69 -0.65 -2.85 -11.50
CA SER A 69 -0.13 -2.95 -12.86
C SER A 69 1.10 -2.08 -13.10
N ASP A 70 1.86 -2.40 -14.15
CA ASP A 70 3.13 -1.72 -14.49
C ASP A 70 2.97 -0.20 -14.69
N GLU A 71 1.83 0.23 -15.19
CA GLU A 71 1.55 1.64 -15.48
C GLU A 71 1.31 2.48 -14.22
N TYR A 72 0.95 1.83 -13.12
CA TYR A 72 0.61 2.46 -11.85
C TYR A 72 1.65 2.23 -10.76
N TRP A 73 2.75 1.55 -11.06
CA TRP A 73 3.85 1.30 -10.13
C TRP A 73 5.14 1.96 -10.60
N ASP A 74 5.87 2.58 -9.65
CA ASP A 74 7.18 3.16 -9.89
C ASP A 74 8.27 2.45 -9.06
N GLU A 75 9.44 2.21 -9.64
CA GLU A 75 10.60 1.64 -8.97
C GLU A 75 11.17 2.52 -7.84
N LYS A 76 10.65 3.75 -7.71
CA LYS A 76 10.96 4.65 -6.60
C LYS A 76 10.14 4.40 -5.32
N TRP A 77 9.24 3.43 -5.35
CA TRP A 77 8.48 3.06 -4.15
C TRP A 77 9.35 2.18 -3.24
N ASP A 78 10.24 2.80 -2.49
CA ASP A 78 11.13 2.18 -1.52
C ASP A 78 10.83 2.59 -0.08
N ASN A 79 10.14 3.73 0.09
CA ASN A 79 9.74 4.28 1.38
C ASN A 79 8.28 4.73 1.29
N TYR A 80 7.38 3.90 1.79
CA TYR A 80 5.94 4.13 1.66
C TYR A 80 5.16 3.52 2.81
N THR A 81 3.95 4.03 3.00
CA THR A 81 2.91 3.36 3.76
C THR A 81 1.87 2.80 2.79
N TYR A 82 1.49 1.55 3.00
CA TYR A 82 0.45 0.85 2.28
C TYR A 82 -0.69 0.53 3.24
N GLU A 83 -1.88 1.04 2.96
CA GLU A 83 -3.10 0.75 3.72
C GLU A 83 -4.12 0.07 2.83
N VAL A 84 -4.89 -0.84 3.41
CA VAL A 84 -5.98 -1.55 2.74
C VAL A 84 -6.97 -2.09 3.77
N LYS A 85 -8.25 -2.08 3.44
CA LYS A 85 -9.26 -2.85 4.17
C LYS A 85 -9.38 -4.25 3.58
N GLY A 86 -9.36 -5.27 4.42
CA GLY A 86 -9.49 -6.66 4.03
C GLY A 86 -10.58 -7.38 4.83
N ASN A 87 -11.24 -8.34 4.18
CA ASN A 87 -12.24 -9.17 4.84
C ASN A 87 -12.24 -10.56 4.19
N ALA A 88 -12.03 -11.59 5.02
CA ALA A 88 -12.15 -12.97 4.57
C ALA A 88 -13.63 -13.39 4.57
N ILE A 89 -14.11 -13.91 3.43
CA ILE A 89 -15.51 -14.29 3.24
C ILE A 89 -15.75 -15.73 3.70
N LYS A 90 -14.92 -16.64 3.22
CA LYS A 90 -14.97 -18.08 3.53
C LYS A 90 -13.69 -18.78 3.07
N GLY A 91 -13.38 -19.91 3.65
CA GLY A 91 -12.23 -20.72 3.23
C GLY A 91 -11.66 -21.55 4.36
N ALA A 92 -10.40 -21.96 4.22
CA ALA A 92 -9.67 -22.75 5.19
C ALA A 92 -8.59 -21.94 5.92
N GLU A 93 -8.17 -20.81 5.34
CA GLU A 93 -7.12 -19.92 5.84
C GLU A 93 -7.57 -18.46 5.77
N GLY A 94 -6.63 -17.56 5.95
CA GLY A 94 -6.89 -16.14 5.85
C GLY A 94 -6.57 -15.56 4.47
N PHE A 95 -6.29 -14.28 4.46
CA PHE A 95 -5.94 -13.54 3.26
C PHE A 95 -4.54 -12.92 3.41
N LEU A 96 -3.95 -12.53 2.30
CA LEU A 96 -2.57 -12.09 2.27
C LEU A 96 -2.44 -10.71 1.64
N ILE A 97 -1.54 -9.93 2.20
CA ILE A 97 -1.17 -8.61 1.70
C ILE A 97 0.26 -8.66 1.20
N MET A 98 0.44 -8.36 -0.08
CA MET A 98 1.73 -8.43 -0.76
C MET A 98 2.39 -7.06 -0.76
N PHE A 99 3.69 -7.02 -0.46
CA PHE A 99 4.50 -5.80 -0.55
C PHE A 99 5.94 -6.14 -0.95
N ARG A 100 6.74 -5.16 -1.36
CA ARG A 100 8.08 -5.36 -1.92
C ARG A 100 8.13 -6.45 -3.00
N CYS A 101 7.07 -6.58 -3.81
CA CYS A 101 7.00 -7.65 -4.80
C CYS A 101 7.76 -7.29 -6.06
N ARG A 102 8.81 -8.04 -6.36
CA ARG A 102 9.59 -7.98 -7.60
C ARG A 102 9.63 -9.31 -8.34
N GLY A 103 9.08 -10.36 -7.76
CA GLY A 103 9.08 -11.71 -8.30
C GLY A 103 7.72 -12.40 -8.19
N LEU A 104 7.69 -13.67 -8.56
CA LEU A 104 6.50 -14.52 -8.59
C LEU A 104 6.80 -15.92 -8.05
N MET A 105 7.56 -16.00 -6.96
CA MET A 105 7.99 -17.30 -6.39
C MET A 105 6.81 -18.19 -6.03
N GLN A 106 5.79 -17.61 -5.40
CA GLN A 106 4.59 -18.34 -4.98
C GLN A 106 3.68 -18.75 -6.15
N ALA A 107 3.88 -18.11 -7.29
CA ALA A 107 3.13 -18.43 -8.49
C ALA A 107 3.65 -19.66 -9.24
N ARG A 108 4.74 -20.30 -8.78
CA ARG A 108 5.32 -21.48 -9.44
C ARG A 108 4.31 -22.61 -9.57
N GLY A 109 4.23 -23.16 -10.78
CA GLY A 109 3.32 -24.27 -11.08
C GLY A 109 1.87 -23.87 -11.29
N LYS A 110 1.52 -22.59 -11.23
CA LYS A 110 0.19 -22.08 -11.55
C LYS A 110 0.10 -21.66 -13.02
N ALA A 111 -1.06 -21.84 -13.63
CA ALA A 111 -1.37 -21.33 -14.97
C ALA A 111 -1.64 -19.82 -14.87
N LEU A 112 -0.59 -19.02 -14.74
CA LEU A 112 -0.70 -17.59 -14.61
C LEU A 112 -1.22 -16.94 -15.88
N LYS A 113 -2.06 -15.93 -15.75
CA LYS A 113 -2.23 -14.91 -16.79
C LYS A 113 -0.87 -14.24 -17.01
N LYS A 114 -0.64 -13.72 -18.23
CA LYS A 114 0.63 -13.07 -18.57
C LYS A 114 1.00 -12.04 -17.48
N PRO A 115 2.13 -12.25 -16.77
CA PRO A 115 2.51 -11.32 -15.70
C PRO A 115 2.92 -9.97 -16.27
N PRO A 116 2.88 -8.89 -15.46
CA PRO A 116 3.41 -7.59 -15.83
C PRO A 116 4.84 -7.69 -16.34
N ALA A 117 5.20 -6.93 -17.35
CA ALA A 117 6.50 -7.03 -18.02
C ALA A 117 7.67 -6.82 -17.06
N ARG A 118 7.53 -5.90 -16.12
CA ARG A 118 8.56 -5.59 -15.10
C ARG A 118 8.68 -6.64 -13.99
N MET A 119 7.75 -7.56 -13.88
CA MET A 119 7.87 -8.73 -13.00
C MET A 119 8.52 -9.95 -13.67
N ASN A 120 8.62 -9.95 -15.00
CA ASN A 120 9.25 -11.05 -15.75
C ASN A 120 10.79 -11.06 -15.66
N ASN A 121 11.41 -9.97 -15.28
CA ASN A 121 12.88 -9.89 -15.19
C ASN A 121 13.37 -10.45 -13.86
N GLN A 122 13.05 -11.69 -13.59
CA GLN A 122 13.13 -12.39 -12.31
C GLN A 122 14.54 -12.85 -11.93
N LYS A 123 15.50 -12.00 -11.95
CA LYS A 123 16.75 -12.28 -11.24
C LYS A 123 16.58 -12.20 -9.71
N SER A 124 15.54 -11.52 -9.24
CA SER A 124 15.18 -11.47 -7.83
C SER A 124 13.80 -12.06 -7.59
N SER A 125 13.74 -13.13 -6.84
CA SER A 125 12.50 -13.76 -6.37
C SER A 125 11.96 -13.05 -5.12
N LEU A 126 12.08 -11.72 -5.05
CA LEU A 126 11.68 -10.98 -3.87
C LEU A 126 10.19 -10.82 -3.78
N GLU A 127 9.61 -11.38 -2.75
CA GLU A 127 8.21 -11.23 -2.38
C GLU A 127 8.07 -11.22 -0.87
N TYR A 128 7.22 -10.34 -0.34
CA TYR A 128 6.78 -10.33 1.04
C TYR A 128 5.28 -10.46 1.08
N TRP A 129 4.80 -11.41 1.89
CA TRP A 129 3.40 -11.71 2.06
C TRP A 129 3.05 -11.65 3.54
N TRP A 130 2.29 -10.66 3.93
CA TRP A 130 1.70 -10.72 5.26
C TRP A 130 0.50 -11.62 5.23
N ASN A 131 0.69 -12.84 5.71
CA ASN A 131 -0.32 -13.88 5.80
C ASN A 131 -1.11 -13.68 7.11
N LEU A 132 -2.33 -13.19 6.97
CA LEU A 132 -3.27 -12.96 8.06
C LEU A 132 -4.21 -14.16 8.19
N GLY A 133 -4.14 -14.89 9.32
CA GLY A 133 -4.91 -16.10 9.55
C GLY A 133 -4.45 -17.29 8.71
N GLY A 134 -3.16 -17.43 8.48
CA GLY A 134 -2.60 -18.59 7.78
C GLY A 134 -2.58 -19.87 8.60
N TRP A 135 -2.09 -20.95 7.95
CA TRP A 135 -1.96 -22.30 8.57
C TRP A 135 -3.26 -22.81 9.20
N GLY A 136 -4.34 -22.77 8.45
CA GLY A 136 -5.66 -23.17 8.96
C GLY A 136 -6.23 -22.15 9.94
N ASN A 137 -5.94 -20.88 9.76
CA ASN A 137 -6.37 -19.76 10.60
C ASN A 137 -5.89 -19.91 12.06
N THR A 138 -4.64 -20.32 12.25
CA THR A 138 -4.06 -20.51 13.59
C THR A 138 -3.09 -19.41 14.00
N ARG A 139 -2.57 -18.63 13.04
CA ARG A 139 -1.59 -17.55 13.26
C ARG A 139 -1.48 -16.61 12.08
N SER A 140 -0.84 -15.47 12.30
CA SER A 140 -0.45 -14.53 11.26
C SER A 140 1.06 -14.35 11.23
N LYS A 141 1.64 -14.14 10.04
CA LYS A 141 3.09 -13.98 9.86
C LYS A 141 3.40 -13.25 8.56
N VAL A 142 4.47 -12.48 8.56
CA VAL A 142 5.08 -12.04 7.29
C VAL A 142 6.04 -13.12 6.81
N GLU A 143 5.72 -13.70 5.68
CA GLU A 143 6.59 -14.62 4.94
C GLU A 143 7.37 -13.83 3.88
N SER A 144 8.61 -14.22 3.62
CA SER A 144 9.43 -13.58 2.60
C SER A 144 10.22 -14.59 1.79
N TRP A 145 10.41 -14.27 0.53
CA TRP A 145 11.31 -14.95 -0.39
C TRP A 145 12.36 -13.94 -0.84
N GLY A 146 13.61 -14.20 -0.49
CA GLY A 146 14.73 -13.32 -0.78
C GLY A 146 14.95 -12.17 0.21
N GLY A 147 14.22 -12.14 1.33
CA GLY A 147 14.35 -11.16 2.39
C GLY A 147 14.13 -11.77 3.79
N ILE A 148 13.94 -10.93 4.79
CA ILE A 148 13.73 -11.33 6.18
C ILE A 148 12.24 -11.31 6.51
N GLY A 149 11.67 -12.47 6.85
CA GLY A 149 10.29 -12.60 7.31
C GLY A 149 10.11 -12.15 8.76
N GLY A 150 8.86 -11.87 9.12
CA GLY A 150 8.48 -11.50 10.48
C GLY A 150 8.31 -12.69 11.40
N ALA A 151 8.24 -12.42 12.69
CA ALA A 151 7.85 -13.42 13.69
C ALA A 151 6.37 -13.77 13.57
N ASP A 152 6.00 -14.96 14.06
CA ASP A 152 4.60 -15.35 14.20
C ASP A 152 3.95 -14.47 15.28
N SER A 153 2.77 -13.92 14.99
CA SER A 153 2.01 -13.12 15.96
C SER A 153 1.02 -13.96 16.79
N GLY A 154 0.67 -15.15 16.30
CA GLY A 154 -0.38 -15.98 16.90
C GLY A 154 -1.80 -15.47 16.65
N ASP A 155 -1.95 -14.36 15.93
CA ASP A 155 -3.26 -13.77 15.65
C ASP A 155 -4.03 -14.59 14.60
N THR A 156 -5.33 -14.72 14.82
CA THR A 156 -6.28 -15.32 13.89
C THR A 156 -7.20 -14.27 13.33
N ILE A 157 -7.91 -14.59 12.26
CA ILE A 157 -8.95 -13.73 11.70
C ILE A 157 -10.33 -14.35 11.90
N LYS A 158 -11.38 -13.51 11.86
CA LYS A 158 -12.77 -13.97 11.80
C LYS A 158 -13.32 -13.70 10.42
N TYR A 159 -13.95 -14.72 9.84
CA TYR A 159 -14.64 -14.55 8.56
C TYR A 159 -15.81 -13.58 8.73
N GLY A 160 -15.91 -12.64 7.80
CA GLY A 160 -16.92 -11.60 7.80
C GLY A 160 -16.53 -10.31 8.53
N ASP A 161 -15.53 -10.34 9.41
CA ASP A 161 -15.05 -9.13 10.08
C ASP A 161 -14.12 -8.33 9.15
N PRO A 162 -14.26 -6.99 9.08
CA PRO A 162 -13.32 -6.15 8.39
C PRO A 162 -12.04 -5.93 9.21
N TYR A 163 -10.91 -5.77 8.51
CA TYR A 163 -9.61 -5.49 9.09
C TYR A 163 -9.01 -4.26 8.42
N ASP A 164 -8.56 -3.29 9.22
CA ASP A 164 -7.73 -2.19 8.78
C ASP A 164 -6.26 -2.64 8.83
N ILE A 165 -5.63 -2.68 7.67
CA ILE A 165 -4.30 -3.24 7.47
C ILE A 165 -3.38 -2.13 7.01
N LYS A 166 -2.24 -1.98 7.70
CA LYS A 166 -1.23 -0.99 7.36
C LYS A 166 0.16 -1.61 7.37
N ILE A 167 0.94 -1.33 6.34
CA ILE A 167 2.34 -1.69 6.23
C ILE A 167 3.15 -0.42 6.04
N VAL A 168 4.02 -0.12 7.00
CA VAL A 168 5.02 0.95 6.87
C VAL A 168 6.29 0.33 6.36
N ASN A 169 6.66 0.64 5.14
CA ASN A 169 7.84 0.13 4.46
C ASN A 169 8.92 1.20 4.33
N THR A 170 10.15 0.84 4.63
CA THR A 170 11.34 1.67 4.43
C THR A 170 12.42 0.86 3.72
N PRO A 171 13.50 1.47 3.20
CA PRO A 171 14.62 0.72 2.64
C PRO A 171 15.31 -0.25 3.60
N LYS A 172 15.08 -0.14 4.93
CA LYS A 172 15.82 -0.91 5.94
C LYS A 172 14.94 -1.69 6.90
N SER A 173 13.62 -1.52 6.82
CA SER A 173 12.69 -2.14 7.76
C SER A 173 11.29 -2.20 7.18
N TYR A 174 10.43 -2.97 7.81
CA TYR A 174 9.01 -2.85 7.64
C TYR A 174 8.28 -3.07 8.98
N THR A 175 7.14 -2.41 9.11
CA THR A 175 6.25 -2.56 10.27
C THR A 175 4.86 -2.92 9.77
N VAL A 176 4.24 -3.92 10.37
CA VAL A 176 2.87 -4.35 10.07
C VAL A 176 1.94 -4.01 11.22
N ILE A 177 0.82 -3.38 10.90
CA ILE A 177 -0.14 -2.81 11.84
C ILE A 177 -1.53 -3.32 11.46
N LEU A 178 -2.25 -3.91 12.41
CA LEU A 178 -3.59 -4.45 12.24
C LEU A 178 -4.55 -3.75 13.20
N ASN A 179 -5.61 -3.13 12.67
CA ASN A 179 -6.59 -2.38 13.45
C ASN A 179 -5.90 -1.40 14.44
N ASP A 180 -5.00 -0.56 13.91
CA ASP A 180 -4.18 0.43 14.64
C ASP A 180 -3.20 -0.15 15.68
N LYS A 181 -3.09 -1.46 15.79
CA LYS A 181 -2.14 -2.12 16.69
C LYS A 181 -0.92 -2.60 15.89
N GLU A 182 0.27 -2.16 16.28
CA GLU A 182 1.52 -2.73 15.76
C GLU A 182 1.62 -4.22 16.13
N VAL A 183 1.77 -5.07 15.10
CA VAL A 183 1.87 -6.53 15.24
C VAL A 183 3.32 -6.96 15.23
N ALA A 184 4.10 -6.41 14.29
CA ALA A 184 5.53 -6.67 14.19
C ALA A 184 6.27 -5.51 13.53
N SER A 185 7.51 -5.30 13.94
CA SER A 185 8.47 -4.42 13.29
C SER A 185 9.78 -5.20 13.07
N VAL A 186 10.28 -5.20 11.84
CA VAL A 186 11.41 -6.02 11.41
C VAL A 186 12.46 -5.15 10.73
N GLU A 187 13.69 -5.18 11.25
CA GLU A 187 14.83 -4.66 10.50
C GLU A 187 15.19 -5.61 9.36
N ASP A 188 15.21 -5.09 8.14
CA ASP A 188 15.56 -5.83 6.94
C ASP A 188 16.42 -4.98 6.02
N THR A 189 17.72 -5.09 6.22
CA THR A 189 18.74 -4.44 5.39
C THR A 189 19.21 -5.33 4.24
N SER A 190 18.65 -6.51 4.08
CA SER A 190 18.96 -7.44 2.98
C SER A 190 18.39 -6.99 1.63
N GLN A 191 17.47 -6.04 1.65
CA GLN A 191 16.77 -5.50 0.50
C GLN A 191 16.69 -3.97 0.59
N ASP A 192 16.38 -3.33 -0.53
CA ASP A 192 16.28 -1.88 -0.69
C ASP A 192 14.87 -1.30 -0.45
N GLY A 193 13.92 -2.14 -0.03
CA GLY A 193 12.53 -1.74 0.19
C GLY A 193 11.68 -1.60 -1.08
N VAL A 194 12.29 -1.63 -2.26
CA VAL A 194 11.60 -1.45 -3.54
C VAL A 194 10.74 -2.66 -3.89
N GLY A 195 9.56 -2.39 -4.38
CA GLY A 195 8.65 -3.39 -4.95
C GLY A 195 7.20 -2.94 -4.95
N ARG A 196 6.40 -3.57 -5.80
CA ARG A 196 4.98 -3.27 -5.89
C ARG A 196 4.20 -3.88 -4.72
N VAL A 197 3.01 -3.38 -4.53
CA VAL A 197 2.03 -3.92 -3.61
C VAL A 197 1.02 -4.80 -4.35
N GLY A 198 0.34 -5.67 -3.61
CA GLY A 198 -0.66 -6.55 -4.15
C GLY A 198 -1.55 -7.15 -3.06
N LEU A 199 -2.50 -7.95 -3.53
CA LEU A 199 -3.51 -8.64 -2.74
C LEU A 199 -3.46 -10.11 -3.10
N ALA A 200 -3.63 -10.98 -2.11
CA ALA A 200 -3.62 -12.41 -2.34
C ALA A 200 -4.48 -13.18 -1.36
N THR A 201 -4.75 -14.45 -1.67
CA THR A 201 -5.42 -15.38 -0.77
C THR A 201 -4.80 -16.76 -0.87
N TRP A 202 -4.94 -17.52 0.21
CA TRP A 202 -4.60 -18.93 0.26
C TRP A 202 -5.84 -19.73 0.69
N SER A 203 -6.37 -20.53 -0.23
CA SER A 203 -7.57 -21.36 0.03
C SER A 203 -8.74 -20.61 0.66
N THR A 204 -8.88 -19.33 0.35
CA THR A 204 -9.82 -18.42 0.99
C THR A 204 -10.37 -17.45 -0.04
N ALA A 205 -11.68 -17.23 -0.01
CA ALA A 205 -12.32 -16.11 -0.68
C ALA A 205 -12.25 -14.88 0.22
N ALA A 206 -11.84 -13.75 -0.34
CA ALA A 206 -11.72 -12.49 0.39
C ALA A 206 -12.16 -11.31 -0.48
N LYS A 207 -12.36 -10.18 0.17
CA LYS A 207 -12.65 -8.90 -0.48
C LYS A 207 -11.81 -7.81 0.13
N TYR A 208 -11.51 -6.80 -0.69
CA TYR A 208 -10.63 -5.70 -0.35
C TYR A 208 -11.24 -4.38 -0.77
N ASP A 209 -10.92 -3.32 -0.02
CA ASP A 209 -11.38 -1.97 -0.24
C ASP A 209 -10.35 -0.94 0.23
N GLU A 210 -10.55 0.33 -0.14
CA GLU A 210 -9.79 1.49 0.34
C GLU A 210 -8.27 1.29 0.27
N VAL A 211 -7.76 0.86 -0.88
CA VAL A 211 -6.31 0.72 -1.10
C VAL A 211 -5.67 2.08 -1.29
N ILE A 212 -4.65 2.38 -0.50
CA ILE A 212 -3.81 3.58 -0.68
C ILE A 212 -2.34 3.28 -0.41
N VAL A 213 -1.47 3.83 -1.25
CA VAL A 213 -0.01 3.82 -1.05
C VAL A 213 0.49 5.25 -1.11
N TYR A 214 1.22 5.69 -0.10
CA TYR A 214 1.69 7.06 0.01
C TYR A 214 3.08 7.15 0.62
N GLY A 215 3.78 8.24 0.33
CA GLY A 215 5.11 8.53 0.84
C GLY A 215 5.15 8.84 2.35
N PRO A 216 6.34 8.99 2.93
CA PRO A 216 6.56 9.10 4.38
C PRO A 216 5.87 10.31 5.03
N ASP A 217 5.54 11.34 4.27
CA ASP A 217 4.88 12.55 4.80
C ASP A 217 3.37 12.38 5.04
N GLY A 218 2.85 11.18 4.78
CA GLY A 218 1.45 10.84 4.95
C GLY A 218 0.52 11.37 3.85
N PRO A 219 -0.72 10.89 3.75
CA PRO A 219 -1.72 11.49 2.89
C PRO A 219 -2.13 12.85 3.47
N LYS A 220 -2.10 13.92 2.67
CA LYS A 220 -2.75 15.16 3.09
C LYS A 220 -4.25 14.89 3.15
N LEU A 221 -4.77 14.82 4.35
CA LEU A 221 -6.20 14.92 4.55
C LEU A 221 -6.62 16.30 4.02
N VAL A 222 -7.21 16.34 2.84
CA VAL A 222 -7.99 17.51 2.42
C VAL A 222 -9.13 17.58 3.42
N SER A 223 -9.01 18.48 4.40
CA SER A 223 -9.99 18.57 5.46
C SER A 223 -11.36 18.79 4.81
N SER A 224 -12.35 18.04 5.26
CA SER A 224 -13.73 18.18 4.77
C SER A 224 -14.25 19.62 4.91
N ARG A 225 -13.64 20.44 5.77
CA ARG A 225 -13.86 21.89 5.90
C ARG A 225 -13.44 22.68 4.67
N GLU A 226 -12.34 22.34 3.99
CA GLU A 226 -11.92 23.06 2.77
C GLU A 226 -12.84 22.76 1.58
N LYS A 227 -13.35 21.52 1.47
CA LYS A 227 -14.34 21.18 0.43
C LYS A 227 -15.68 21.87 0.64
N VAL A 228 -16.11 22.03 1.87
CA VAL A 228 -17.39 22.69 2.20
C VAL A 228 -17.31 24.21 2.04
N SER A 229 -16.19 24.84 2.41
CA SER A 229 -16.03 26.30 2.33
C SER A 229 -15.98 26.80 0.87
N THR A 230 -15.30 26.09 -0.03
CA THR A 230 -15.26 26.45 -1.45
C THR A 230 -16.62 26.29 -2.11
N THR A 231 -17.36 25.23 -1.80
CA THR A 231 -18.69 24.98 -2.39
C THR A 231 -19.72 26.04 -1.95
N TRP A 232 -19.71 26.46 -0.68
CA TRP A 232 -20.61 27.48 -0.17
C TRP A 232 -20.27 28.90 -0.63
N ALA A 233 -18.99 29.22 -0.78
CA ALA A 233 -18.56 30.50 -1.35
C ALA A 233 -18.97 30.63 -2.83
N ASP A 234 -18.81 29.56 -3.61
CA ASP A 234 -19.23 29.51 -5.02
C ASP A 234 -20.75 29.58 -5.20
N ILE A 235 -21.52 28.97 -4.28
CA ILE A 235 -22.98 29.05 -4.30
C ILE A 235 -23.45 30.46 -3.95
N LYS A 236 -22.86 31.12 -2.94
CA LYS A 236 -23.21 32.48 -2.58
C LYS A 236 -22.92 33.48 -3.69
N SER A 237 -21.77 33.40 -4.34
CA SER A 237 -21.43 34.30 -5.42
C SER A 237 -22.32 34.18 -6.65
N LYS A 238 -22.98 33.03 -6.86
CA LYS A 238 -23.93 32.79 -7.94
C LYS A 238 -25.38 33.22 -7.61
N LEU A 239 -25.68 33.43 -6.34
CA LEU A 239 -27.01 33.90 -5.90
C LEU A 239 -27.07 35.42 -5.77
N GLU A 240 -25.94 36.12 -5.83
CA GLU A 240 -25.85 37.59 -5.73
C GLU A 240 -25.65 38.26 -7.11
N GLN A 241 -25.77 37.51 -8.21
CA GLN A 241 -25.81 37.96 -9.61
C GLN A 241 -27.22 37.78 -10.19
#